data_dd8f9e295355aed935d64555ccb644fb
#
_entry.id   dd8f9e295355aed935d64555ccb644fb
#
_cell.length_a   1.000
_cell.length_b   1.000
_cell.length_c   1.000
_cell.angle_alpha   90.00
_cell.angle_beta   90.00
_cell.angle_gamma   90.00
#
_symmetry.space_group_name_H-M   'P 1'
#
loop_
_entity.id
_entity.type
_entity.pdbx_description
1 polymer ?
#
loop_
_entity_poly.entity_id
_entity_poly.type
_entity_poly.pdbx_seq_one_letter_code
_entity_poly.pdbx_strand_id
1 'polypeptide(L)'
;MRCFHFGTARYADPMGRNEVDSRYFDEMRRTDAAPRAPYAGYSDWLQVEDLKGLMQRAREAETFFRRTGITFNVYGQSEADERLIPFDIVPRIIAAKEWARLTKGIEQRVRAINAFLHDIYHRQEILRAGRVPVDLIARNEAFLPLMMGVEPPGGIYTHIVGIDLVRTGENEFFVLEDNARTPSGVSYMLENRATMLQLFPELFTKNRVRPVSNYPTLLHKSLGCLLYTSPSPRDS
;
A
#
# COMPACT_ATOMS: atom_id res chain seq x y z
N MET A 1 -16.54 -12.49 1.05
CA MET A 1 -15.64 -11.34 0.94
C MET A 1 -16.48 -10.13 0.53
N ARG A 2 -16.80 -9.23 1.45
CA ARG A 2 -17.67 -8.08 1.17
C ARG A 2 -16.81 -6.95 0.66
N CYS A 3 -16.92 -6.64 -0.63
CA CYS A 3 -16.36 -5.43 -1.20
C CYS A 3 -16.93 -4.21 -0.48
N PHE A 4 -16.06 -3.41 0.11
CA PHE A 4 -16.43 -2.08 0.59
C PHE A 4 -16.82 -1.23 -0.61
N HIS A 5 -18.10 -0.90 -0.70
CA HIS A 5 -18.58 0.16 -1.56
C HIS A 5 -18.03 1.47 -0.98
N PHE A 6 -17.06 2.05 -1.67
CA PHE A 6 -16.75 3.45 -1.47
C PHE A 6 -17.95 4.25 -1.96
N GLY A 7 -18.74 4.74 -1.00
CA GLY A 7 -19.84 5.63 -1.29
C GLY A 7 -19.30 6.82 -2.07
N THR A 8 -19.95 7.12 -3.18
CA THR A 8 -19.77 8.36 -3.93
C THR A 8 -19.79 9.52 -2.95
N ALA A 9 -18.65 10.17 -2.76
CA ALA A 9 -18.57 11.39 -1.98
C ALA A 9 -19.58 12.37 -2.58
N ARG A 10 -20.66 12.64 -1.87
CA ARG A 10 -21.57 13.73 -2.21
C ARG A 10 -20.75 14.99 -2.01
N TYR A 11 -20.35 15.61 -3.10
CA TYR A 11 -19.80 16.96 -3.07
C TYR A 11 -20.84 17.86 -2.44
N ALA A 12 -20.44 18.48 -1.35
CA ALA A 12 -21.32 19.24 -0.50
C ALA A 12 -21.86 20.50 -1.16
N ASP A 13 -23.07 20.80 -0.77
CA ASP A 13 -23.77 22.07 -0.86
C ASP A 13 -22.82 23.26 -0.53
N PRO A 14 -22.70 24.28 -1.41
CA PRO A 14 -21.82 25.43 -1.19
C PRO A 14 -22.19 26.32 -0.01
N MET A 15 -23.23 26.01 0.75
CA MET A 15 -23.67 26.78 1.94
C MET A 15 -23.92 25.93 3.20
N GLY A 16 -23.65 24.63 3.20
CA GLY A 16 -23.80 23.78 4.36
C GLY A 16 -22.54 23.77 5.23
N ARG A 17 -22.68 24.06 6.49
CA ARG A 17 -21.65 23.81 7.52
C ARG A 17 -21.39 22.30 7.51
N ASN A 18 -20.29 21.86 6.94
CA ASN A 18 -19.86 20.48 7.00
C ASN A 18 -19.53 20.15 8.46
N GLU A 19 -20.49 19.57 9.20
CA GLU A 19 -20.13 18.81 10.39
C GLU A 19 -19.23 17.65 9.92
N VAL A 20 -17.95 17.77 10.25
CA VAL A 20 -17.00 16.67 10.07
C VAL A 20 -17.56 15.50 10.89
N ASP A 21 -17.92 14.41 10.22
CA ASP A 21 -18.40 13.20 10.91
C ASP A 21 -17.31 12.71 11.87
N SER A 22 -17.48 13.00 13.16
CA SER A 22 -16.49 12.72 14.20
C SER A 22 -16.18 11.23 14.38
N ARG A 23 -16.94 10.34 13.70
CA ARG A 23 -16.72 8.89 13.73
C ARG A 23 -15.50 8.46 12.92
N TYR A 24 -15.03 9.29 11.99
CA TYR A 24 -13.91 8.97 11.11
C TYR A 24 -12.80 10.01 11.28
N PHE A 25 -11.56 9.54 11.17
CA PHE A 25 -10.42 10.43 11.17
C PHE A 25 -10.28 11.12 9.81
N ASP A 26 -10.46 12.44 9.79
CA ASP A 26 -10.18 13.25 8.60
C ASP A 26 -8.68 13.52 8.51
N GLU A 27 -8.04 12.96 7.48
CA GLU A 27 -6.59 13.12 7.27
C GLU A 27 -6.22 14.53 6.81
N MET A 28 -7.12 15.24 6.16
CA MET A 28 -6.88 16.55 5.58
C MET A 28 -7.19 17.68 6.57
N ARG A 29 -8.28 17.56 7.33
CA ARG A 29 -8.79 18.64 8.17
C ARG A 29 -8.76 18.26 9.65
N ARG A 30 -8.64 19.28 10.47
CA ARG A 30 -8.81 19.18 11.92
C ARG A 30 -10.29 19.40 12.26
N THR A 31 -10.65 19.18 13.52
CA THR A 31 -12.01 19.41 14.03
C THR A 31 -12.47 20.87 13.93
N ASP A 32 -11.53 21.82 13.91
CA ASP A 32 -11.76 23.24 13.67
C ASP A 32 -11.83 23.61 12.16
N ALA A 33 -11.94 22.61 11.28
CA ALA A 33 -11.94 22.71 9.83
C ALA A 33 -10.64 23.25 9.20
N ALA A 34 -9.62 23.60 10.00
CA ALA A 34 -8.32 24.01 9.48
C ALA A 34 -7.56 22.83 8.84
N PRO A 35 -6.79 23.05 7.77
CA PRO A 35 -6.00 21.99 7.17
C PRO A 35 -4.91 21.51 8.15
N ARG A 36 -4.67 20.19 8.17
CA ARG A 36 -3.50 19.63 8.85
C ARG A 36 -2.23 20.04 8.12
N ALA A 37 -1.12 20.20 8.84
CA ALA A 37 0.13 20.73 8.30
C ALA A 37 0.59 20.03 6.99
N PRO A 38 0.50 18.71 6.80
CA PRO A 38 0.84 18.06 5.54
C PRO A 38 -0.01 18.49 4.36
N TYR A 39 -1.24 18.93 4.62
CA TYR A 39 -2.22 19.32 3.59
C TYR A 39 -2.31 20.81 3.35
N ALA A 40 -1.56 21.66 4.09
CA ALA A 40 -1.67 23.11 3.96
C ALA A 40 -1.48 23.58 2.50
N GLY A 41 -0.38 23.17 1.85
CA GLY A 41 -0.10 23.56 0.48
C GLY A 41 -1.11 23.02 -0.54
N TYR A 42 -1.68 21.85 -0.30
CA TYR A 42 -2.75 21.30 -1.11
C TYR A 42 -4.08 22.05 -0.88
N SER A 43 -4.37 22.40 0.36
CA SER A 43 -5.56 23.20 0.71
C SER A 43 -5.51 24.58 0.06
N ASP A 44 -4.36 25.26 0.09
CA ASP A 44 -4.18 26.55 -0.57
C ASP A 44 -4.39 26.44 -2.08
N TRP A 45 -3.88 25.38 -2.69
CA TRP A 45 -4.08 25.11 -4.10
C TRP A 45 -5.56 24.87 -4.42
N LEU A 46 -6.29 24.09 -3.60
CA LEU A 46 -7.72 23.84 -3.77
C LEU A 46 -8.59 25.10 -3.68
N GLN A 47 -8.16 26.13 -2.95
CA GLN A 47 -8.91 27.39 -2.85
C GLN A 47 -8.87 28.21 -4.16
N VAL A 48 -7.84 27.98 -4.99
CA VAL A 48 -7.65 28.69 -6.25
C VAL A 48 -8.18 27.89 -7.43
N GLU A 49 -8.21 26.57 -7.32
CA GLU A 49 -8.70 25.67 -8.37
C GLU A 49 -10.24 25.65 -8.37
N ASP A 50 -10.85 25.67 -9.55
CA ASP A 50 -12.30 25.56 -9.67
C ASP A 50 -12.75 24.10 -9.79
N LEU A 51 -14.03 23.87 -9.49
CA LEU A 51 -14.62 22.53 -9.57
C LEU A 51 -14.56 21.95 -10.99
N LYS A 52 -14.67 22.80 -12.01
CA LYS A 52 -14.62 22.36 -13.42
C LYS A 52 -13.23 21.85 -13.78
N GLY A 53 -12.18 22.52 -13.31
CA GLY A 53 -10.79 22.09 -13.48
C GLY A 53 -10.55 20.75 -12.82
N LEU A 54 -11.02 20.56 -11.58
CA LEU A 54 -10.92 19.27 -10.87
C LEU A 54 -11.65 18.15 -11.61
N MET A 55 -12.88 18.40 -12.07
CA MET A 55 -13.64 17.41 -12.84
C MET A 55 -12.97 17.09 -14.19
N GLN A 56 -12.34 18.06 -14.81
CA GLN A 56 -11.59 17.85 -16.05
C GLN A 56 -10.38 16.95 -15.79
N ARG A 57 -9.58 17.21 -14.75
CA ARG A 57 -8.43 16.38 -14.36
C ARG A 57 -8.86 14.95 -14.03
N ALA A 58 -10.01 14.77 -13.37
CA ALA A 58 -10.56 13.44 -13.11
C ALA A 58 -10.87 12.66 -14.42
N ARG A 59 -11.47 13.32 -15.40
CA ARG A 59 -11.74 12.71 -16.73
C ARG A 59 -10.44 12.39 -17.49
N GLU A 60 -9.45 13.25 -17.38
CA GLU A 60 -8.13 13.03 -17.98
C GLU A 60 -7.44 11.82 -17.37
N ALA A 61 -7.50 11.66 -16.03
CA ALA A 61 -7.01 10.48 -15.33
C ALA A 61 -7.69 9.20 -15.82
N GLU A 62 -9.02 9.20 -15.91
CA GLU A 62 -9.79 8.06 -16.40
C GLU A 62 -9.42 7.72 -17.86
N THR A 63 -9.25 8.72 -18.70
CA THR A 63 -8.84 8.55 -20.10
C THR A 63 -7.44 7.97 -20.19
N PHE A 64 -6.53 8.44 -19.35
CA PHE A 64 -5.16 7.91 -19.25
C PHE A 64 -5.18 6.43 -18.85
N PHE A 65 -5.91 6.07 -17.81
CA PHE A 65 -6.02 4.68 -17.33
C PHE A 65 -6.61 3.76 -18.40
N ARG A 66 -7.64 4.20 -19.13
CA ARG A 66 -8.20 3.43 -20.25
C ARG A 66 -7.17 3.18 -21.34
N ARG A 67 -6.42 4.21 -21.73
CA ARG A 67 -5.39 4.10 -22.79
C ARG A 67 -4.22 3.22 -22.40
N THR A 68 -3.83 3.23 -21.13
CA THR A 68 -2.73 2.45 -20.61
C THR A 68 -3.16 1.01 -20.29
N GLY A 69 -4.46 0.71 -20.32
CA GLY A 69 -4.99 -0.60 -19.98
C GLY A 69 -4.85 -0.94 -18.48
N ILE A 70 -4.98 0.09 -17.61
CA ILE A 70 -4.93 -0.10 -16.16
C ILE A 70 -6.30 -0.59 -15.69
N THR A 71 -6.52 -1.87 -15.87
CA THR A 71 -7.77 -2.55 -15.54
C THR A 71 -7.51 -3.67 -14.52
N PHE A 72 -8.53 -4.13 -13.87
CA PHE A 72 -8.48 -5.32 -13.04
C PHE A 72 -9.65 -6.26 -13.39
N ASN A 73 -9.35 -7.54 -13.33
CA ASN A 73 -10.36 -8.57 -13.53
C ASN A 73 -10.98 -8.93 -12.19
N VAL A 74 -12.32 -8.97 -12.16
CA VAL A 74 -13.06 -9.47 -11.00
C VAL A 74 -13.12 -10.99 -11.09
N TYR A 75 -12.47 -11.68 -10.16
CA TYR A 75 -12.52 -13.14 -10.10
C TYR A 75 -13.98 -13.64 -10.05
N GLY A 76 -14.35 -14.53 -10.98
CA GLY A 76 -15.66 -15.19 -11.01
C GLY A 76 -16.69 -14.53 -11.92
N GLN A 77 -16.34 -13.50 -12.67
CA GLN A 77 -17.16 -12.96 -13.77
C GLN A 77 -16.46 -13.23 -15.12
N SER A 78 -17.26 -13.37 -16.19
CA SER A 78 -16.73 -13.66 -17.54
C SER A 78 -15.71 -12.59 -17.96
N GLU A 79 -14.75 -12.96 -18.81
CA GLU A 79 -13.64 -12.12 -19.33
C GLU A 79 -14.05 -10.76 -19.92
N ALA A 80 -15.35 -10.48 -20.04
CA ALA A 80 -15.89 -9.24 -20.62
C ALA A 80 -16.00 -8.06 -19.64
N ASP A 81 -15.76 -8.23 -18.35
CA ASP A 81 -15.95 -7.17 -17.33
C ASP A 81 -14.61 -6.64 -16.80
N GLU A 82 -13.73 -6.20 -17.71
CA GLU A 82 -12.57 -5.40 -17.32
C GLU A 82 -13.03 -4.07 -16.72
N ARG A 83 -12.76 -3.87 -15.44
CA ARG A 83 -13.06 -2.62 -14.74
C ARG A 83 -11.81 -1.78 -14.61
N LEU A 84 -11.96 -0.49 -14.88
CA LEU A 84 -10.91 0.47 -14.57
C LEU A 84 -10.67 0.50 -13.05
N ILE A 85 -9.40 0.63 -12.68
CA ILE A 85 -9.04 0.88 -11.28
C ILE A 85 -9.54 2.27 -10.91
N PRO A 86 -10.34 2.41 -9.83
CA PRO A 86 -10.78 3.71 -9.37
C PRO A 86 -9.57 4.57 -9.00
N PHE A 87 -9.49 5.76 -9.59
CA PHE A 87 -8.44 6.72 -9.27
C PHE A 87 -9.06 7.95 -8.61
N ASP A 88 -8.61 8.23 -7.38
CA ASP A 88 -8.98 9.46 -6.69
C ASP A 88 -7.93 10.53 -6.97
N ILE A 89 -8.37 11.66 -7.53
CA ILE A 89 -7.51 12.81 -7.81
C ILE A 89 -7.08 13.57 -6.55
N VAL A 90 -7.74 13.31 -5.41
CA VAL A 90 -7.36 13.89 -4.12
C VAL A 90 -6.23 13.07 -3.52
N PRO A 91 -5.02 13.61 -3.41
CA PRO A 91 -3.88 12.84 -2.93
C PRO A 91 -3.97 12.59 -1.43
N ARG A 92 -3.61 11.39 -1.02
CA ARG A 92 -3.33 11.08 0.38
C ARG A 92 -1.90 11.50 0.72
N ILE A 93 -1.73 12.45 1.63
CA ILE A 93 -0.44 13.06 1.93
C ILE A 93 0.08 12.58 3.28
N ILE A 94 1.23 11.91 3.27
CA ILE A 94 1.93 11.45 4.47
C ILE A 94 3.22 12.26 4.62
N ALA A 95 3.37 12.95 5.75
CA ALA A 95 4.56 13.73 6.03
C ALA A 95 5.82 12.86 6.19
N ALA A 96 6.99 13.37 5.80
CA ALA A 96 8.24 12.62 5.86
C ALA A 96 8.57 12.07 7.25
N LYS A 97 8.29 12.84 8.31
CA LYS A 97 8.50 12.41 9.71
C LYS A 97 7.56 11.26 10.09
N GLU A 98 6.31 11.34 9.68
CA GLU A 98 5.31 10.30 9.90
C GLU A 98 5.68 9.02 9.14
N TRP A 99 6.05 9.16 7.86
CA TRP A 99 6.52 8.05 7.04
C TRP A 99 7.74 7.35 7.64
N ALA A 100 8.73 8.13 8.13
CA ALA A 100 9.92 7.55 8.76
C ALA A 100 9.61 6.75 10.02
N ARG A 101 8.58 7.15 10.79
CA ARG A 101 8.11 6.39 11.96
C ARG A 101 7.38 5.13 11.53
N LEU A 102 6.49 5.25 10.55
CA LEU A 102 5.71 4.16 10.01
C LEU A 102 6.62 3.06 9.43
N THR A 103 7.63 3.44 8.65
CA THR A 103 8.60 2.52 8.06
C THR A 103 9.34 1.70 9.11
N LYS A 104 9.73 2.31 10.24
CA LYS A 104 10.37 1.55 11.34
C LYS A 104 9.46 0.47 11.90
N GLY A 105 8.16 0.77 12.07
CA GLY A 105 7.18 -0.23 12.51
C GLY A 105 7.00 -1.35 11.49
N ILE A 106 6.94 -1.00 10.21
CA ILE A 106 6.84 -1.96 9.11
C ILE A 106 8.08 -2.86 9.06
N GLU A 107 9.29 -2.29 9.15
CA GLU A 107 10.53 -3.07 9.18
C GLU A 107 10.58 -4.03 10.36
N GLN A 108 10.19 -3.58 11.55
CA GLN A 108 10.10 -4.44 12.73
C GLN A 108 9.13 -5.61 12.51
N ARG A 109 7.97 -5.34 11.92
CA ARG A 109 6.96 -6.35 11.63
C ARG A 109 7.47 -7.39 10.62
N VAL A 110 8.08 -6.96 9.54
CA VAL A 110 8.66 -7.87 8.53
C VAL A 110 9.76 -8.76 9.13
N ARG A 111 10.62 -8.18 9.99
CA ARG A 111 11.62 -8.96 10.72
C ARG A 111 10.98 -9.99 11.66
N ALA A 112 9.90 -9.62 12.34
CA ALA A 112 9.16 -10.54 13.20
C ALA A 112 8.52 -11.68 12.41
N ILE A 113 7.95 -11.40 11.22
CA ILE A 113 7.40 -12.43 10.32
C ILE A 113 8.50 -13.40 9.89
N ASN A 114 9.67 -12.91 9.47
CA ASN A 114 10.79 -13.76 9.07
C ASN A 114 11.33 -14.58 10.26
N ALA A 115 11.44 -14.00 11.45
CA ALA A 115 11.84 -14.73 12.67
C ALA A 115 10.83 -15.83 13.05
N PHE A 116 9.53 -15.54 12.91
CA PHE A 116 8.47 -16.52 13.12
C PHE A 116 8.58 -17.68 12.14
N LEU A 117 8.77 -17.39 10.83
CA LEU A 117 8.93 -18.41 9.81
C LEU A 117 10.19 -19.25 10.06
N HIS A 118 11.30 -18.62 10.43
CA HIS A 118 12.51 -19.34 10.83
C HIS A 118 12.23 -20.29 11.99
N ASP A 119 11.55 -19.83 13.04
CA ASP A 119 11.27 -20.68 14.22
C ASP A 119 10.37 -21.87 13.85
N ILE A 120 9.28 -21.68 13.12
CA ILE A 120 8.35 -22.78 12.79
C ILE A 120 8.97 -23.83 11.87
N TYR A 121 9.94 -23.46 11.03
CA TYR A 121 10.65 -24.41 10.17
C TYR A 121 11.91 -25.02 10.81
N HIS A 122 12.30 -24.59 12.04
CA HIS A 122 13.47 -25.12 12.75
C HIS A 122 13.11 -25.60 14.15
N ARG A 123 13.26 -24.72 15.14
CA ARG A 123 13.14 -25.09 16.55
C ARG A 123 11.72 -25.22 17.07
N GLN A 124 10.78 -24.54 16.45
CA GLN A 124 9.36 -24.50 16.84
C GLN A 124 9.15 -24.06 18.30
N GLU A 125 9.99 -23.15 18.79
CA GLU A 125 9.94 -22.69 20.18
C GLU A 125 8.61 -22.03 20.53
N ILE A 126 8.05 -21.24 19.60
CA ILE A 126 6.76 -20.55 19.76
C ILE A 126 5.60 -21.57 19.92
N LEU A 127 5.68 -22.70 19.20
CA LEU A 127 4.71 -23.78 19.29
C LEU A 127 4.89 -24.56 20.61
N ARG A 128 6.13 -24.90 20.99
CA ARG A 128 6.43 -25.56 22.25
C ARG A 128 6.03 -24.74 23.47
N ALA A 129 6.17 -23.42 23.37
CA ALA A 129 5.74 -22.49 24.41
C ALA A 129 4.21 -22.28 24.47
N GLY A 130 3.45 -22.94 23.58
CA GLY A 130 1.99 -22.81 23.51
C GLY A 130 1.48 -21.42 23.14
N ARG A 131 2.33 -20.58 22.55
CA ARG A 131 1.95 -19.23 22.12
C ARG A 131 1.13 -19.25 20.84
N VAL A 132 1.37 -20.23 19.98
CA VAL A 132 0.63 -20.51 18.76
C VAL A 132 0.18 -21.96 18.80
N PRO A 133 -1.11 -22.25 18.58
CA PRO A 133 -1.58 -23.64 18.50
C PRO A 133 -0.92 -24.38 17.34
N VAL A 134 -0.41 -25.59 17.60
CA VAL A 134 0.29 -26.42 16.61
C VAL A 134 -0.59 -26.66 15.38
N ASP A 135 -1.87 -26.89 15.57
CA ASP A 135 -2.83 -27.17 14.49
C ASP A 135 -2.97 -26.02 13.49
N LEU A 136 -2.78 -24.77 13.92
CA LEU A 136 -2.80 -23.64 13.01
C LEU A 136 -1.66 -23.67 11.99
N ILE A 137 -0.56 -24.30 12.34
CA ILE A 137 0.60 -24.46 11.44
C ILE A 137 0.51 -25.79 10.70
N ALA A 138 0.38 -26.90 11.42
CA ALA A 138 0.47 -28.24 10.84
C ALA A 138 -0.68 -28.55 9.84
N ARG A 139 -1.86 -27.96 10.03
CA ARG A 139 -3.02 -28.11 9.13
C ARG A 139 -3.15 -27.01 8.08
N ASN A 140 -2.24 -26.05 8.09
CA ASN A 140 -2.25 -24.96 7.10
C ASN A 140 -1.69 -25.48 5.77
N GLU A 141 -2.47 -25.37 4.70
CA GLU A 141 -2.06 -25.79 3.35
C GLU A 141 -0.82 -25.04 2.84
N ALA A 142 -0.56 -23.83 3.36
CA ALA A 142 0.63 -23.06 3.02
C ALA A 142 1.88 -23.50 3.78
N PHE A 143 1.77 -24.35 4.81
CA PHE A 143 2.92 -24.93 5.49
C PHE A 143 3.58 -25.99 4.59
N LEU A 144 4.86 -25.81 4.32
CA LEU A 144 5.63 -26.70 3.43
C LEU A 144 6.57 -27.59 4.24
N PRO A 145 6.22 -28.85 4.52
CA PRO A 145 7.08 -29.77 5.30
C PRO A 145 8.50 -29.92 4.70
N LEU A 146 8.64 -29.77 3.39
CA LEU A 146 9.93 -29.81 2.70
C LEU A 146 10.90 -28.69 3.14
N MET A 147 10.37 -27.61 3.71
CA MET A 147 11.16 -26.49 4.21
C MET A 147 11.68 -26.70 5.65
N MET A 148 11.32 -27.81 6.30
CA MET A 148 11.83 -28.11 7.64
C MET A 148 13.34 -28.25 7.64
N GLY A 149 14.02 -27.43 8.47
CA GLY A 149 15.48 -27.39 8.57
C GLY A 149 16.21 -26.73 7.39
N VAL A 150 15.49 -26.20 6.41
CA VAL A 150 16.09 -25.47 5.28
C VAL A 150 16.35 -24.03 5.67
N GLU A 151 17.61 -23.59 5.53
CA GLU A 151 18.02 -22.20 5.74
C GLU A 151 17.98 -21.48 4.38
N PRO A 152 17.02 -20.57 4.15
CA PRO A 152 16.99 -19.81 2.90
C PRO A 152 18.13 -18.79 2.84
N PRO A 153 18.53 -18.34 1.65
CA PRO A 153 19.58 -17.34 1.49
C PRO A 153 19.35 -16.11 2.35
N GLY A 154 20.35 -15.73 3.16
CA GLY A 154 20.26 -14.62 4.11
C GLY A 154 19.26 -14.76 5.25
N GLY A 155 18.70 -15.95 5.48
CA GLY A 155 17.68 -16.21 6.51
C GLY A 155 16.33 -15.53 6.18
N ILE A 156 16.09 -15.18 4.92
CA ILE A 156 14.92 -14.42 4.50
C ILE A 156 13.90 -15.37 3.84
N TYR A 157 12.76 -15.56 4.48
CA TYR A 157 11.65 -16.37 3.98
C TYR A 157 10.69 -15.57 3.09
N THR A 158 10.50 -14.28 3.42
CA THR A 158 9.62 -13.37 2.66
C THR A 158 10.41 -12.17 2.17
N HIS A 159 10.61 -12.06 0.85
CA HIS A 159 11.42 -11.00 0.23
C HIS A 159 10.64 -9.74 -0.09
N ILE A 160 9.35 -9.91 -0.34
CA ILE A 160 8.41 -8.82 -0.66
C ILE A 160 7.19 -9.04 0.20
N VAL A 161 6.82 -8.01 0.96
CA VAL A 161 5.65 -8.04 1.84
C VAL A 161 4.81 -6.81 1.57
N GLY A 162 3.53 -7.01 1.28
CA GLY A 162 2.52 -5.95 1.24
C GLY A 162 1.81 -5.89 2.59
N ILE A 163 1.96 -4.78 3.31
CA ILE A 163 1.32 -4.58 4.60
C ILE A 163 0.22 -3.55 4.44
N ASP A 164 -1.02 -3.97 4.64
CA ASP A 164 -2.19 -3.11 4.55
C ASP A 164 -2.40 -2.37 5.87
N LEU A 165 -2.52 -1.05 5.76
CA LEU A 165 -2.60 -0.17 6.92
C LEU A 165 -3.90 0.62 6.92
N VAL A 166 -4.51 0.73 8.09
CA VAL A 166 -5.65 1.60 8.35
C VAL A 166 -5.22 2.70 9.31
N ARG A 167 -5.50 3.94 8.95
CA ARG A 167 -5.29 5.09 9.82
C ARG A 167 -6.56 5.44 10.56
N THR A 168 -6.52 5.49 11.88
CA THR A 168 -7.66 5.79 12.74
C THR A 168 -7.51 7.09 13.53
N GLY A 169 -6.31 7.68 13.50
CA GLY A 169 -6.03 8.90 14.24
C GLY A 169 -4.73 9.58 13.82
N GLU A 170 -4.44 10.67 14.49
CA GLU A 170 -3.14 11.34 14.33
C GLU A 170 -2.05 10.45 14.90
N ASN A 171 -1.16 10.00 14.01
CA ASN A 171 -0.09 9.05 14.35
C ASN A 171 -0.56 7.64 14.79
N GLU A 172 -1.79 7.28 14.52
CA GLU A 172 -2.33 5.96 14.80
C GLU A 172 -2.55 5.18 13.51
N PHE A 173 -1.85 4.06 13.39
CA PHE A 173 -1.97 3.13 12.28
C PHE A 173 -2.13 1.72 12.80
N PHE A 174 -3.08 1.01 12.21
CA PHE A 174 -3.29 -0.42 12.49
C PHE A 174 -2.97 -1.22 11.24
N VAL A 175 -2.37 -2.38 11.44
CA VAL A 175 -2.19 -3.35 10.36
C VAL A 175 -3.50 -4.10 10.18
N LEU A 176 -4.02 -4.08 8.97
CA LEU A 176 -5.21 -4.83 8.58
C LEU A 176 -4.82 -6.27 8.22
N GLU A 177 -3.81 -6.40 7.33
CA GLU A 177 -3.29 -7.70 6.93
C GLU A 177 -1.84 -7.62 6.44
N ASP A 178 -1.19 -8.78 6.38
CA ASP A 178 0.16 -8.96 5.82
C ASP A 178 0.07 -9.86 4.60
N ASN A 179 0.28 -9.31 3.41
CA ASN A 179 0.41 -10.06 2.17
C ASN A 179 1.88 -10.48 1.99
N ALA A 180 2.28 -11.58 2.64
CA ALA A 180 3.67 -12.01 2.73
C ALA A 180 4.07 -13.08 1.70
N ARG A 181 3.11 -13.60 0.91
CA ARG A 181 3.34 -14.62 -0.10
C ARG A 181 3.46 -14.04 -1.50
N THR A 182 2.42 -13.38 -1.97
CA THR A 182 2.31 -12.85 -3.33
C THR A 182 1.69 -11.45 -3.31
N PRO A 183 2.37 -10.44 -2.72
CA PRO A 183 1.85 -9.09 -2.74
C PRO A 183 1.76 -8.59 -4.18
N SER A 184 0.71 -7.83 -4.48
CA SER A 184 0.43 -7.28 -5.81
C SER A 184 0.15 -5.78 -5.73
N GLY A 185 -0.06 -5.15 -6.89
CA GLY A 185 -0.54 -3.77 -6.96
C GLY A 185 0.52 -2.68 -7.00
N VAL A 186 1.81 -3.00 -6.92
CA VAL A 186 2.88 -1.97 -6.98
C VAL A 186 2.91 -1.25 -8.33
N SER A 187 2.62 -1.95 -9.43
CA SER A 187 2.50 -1.33 -10.76
C SER A 187 1.43 -0.23 -10.75
N TYR A 188 0.30 -0.45 -10.10
CA TYR A 188 -0.75 0.55 -9.96
C TYR A 188 -0.29 1.78 -9.16
N MET A 189 0.49 1.58 -8.11
CA MET A 189 1.08 2.69 -7.35
C MET A 189 2.02 3.53 -8.22
N LEU A 190 2.83 2.90 -9.06
CA LEU A 190 3.73 3.60 -9.98
C LEU A 190 2.95 4.42 -11.02
N GLU A 191 1.91 3.83 -11.61
CA GLU A 191 1.04 4.50 -12.57
C GLU A 191 0.21 5.61 -11.93
N ASN A 192 -0.32 5.39 -10.73
CA ASN A 192 -0.99 6.45 -9.96
C ASN A 192 -0.05 7.64 -9.73
N ARG A 193 1.21 7.39 -9.37
CA ARG A 193 2.21 8.45 -9.20
C ARG A 193 2.53 9.15 -10.50
N ALA A 194 2.67 8.44 -11.62
CA ALA A 194 2.91 9.00 -12.95
C ALA A 194 1.73 9.89 -13.37
N THR A 195 0.50 9.40 -13.17
CA THR A 195 -0.74 10.15 -13.45
C THR A 195 -0.83 11.43 -12.61
N MET A 196 -0.55 11.34 -11.30
CA MET A 196 -0.54 12.51 -10.41
C MET A 196 0.49 13.56 -10.85
N LEU A 197 1.69 13.12 -11.25
CA LEU A 197 2.72 14.03 -11.78
C LEU A 197 2.29 14.74 -13.05
N GLN A 198 1.55 14.05 -13.91
CA GLN A 198 1.05 14.61 -15.18
C GLN A 198 -0.11 15.57 -14.95
N LEU A 199 -1.02 15.25 -14.04
CA LEU A 199 -2.22 16.05 -13.77
C LEU A 199 -1.96 17.27 -12.87
N PHE A 200 -0.97 17.17 -11.98
CA PHE A 200 -0.69 18.18 -10.95
C PHE A 200 0.80 18.57 -10.86
N PRO A 201 1.47 18.90 -11.99
CA PRO A 201 2.90 19.18 -11.98
C PRO A 201 3.28 20.34 -11.04
N GLU A 202 2.38 21.32 -10.88
CA GLU A 202 2.58 22.47 -10.00
C GLU A 202 2.66 22.07 -8.52
N LEU A 203 1.89 21.06 -8.09
CA LEU A 203 1.94 20.57 -6.71
C LEU A 203 3.27 19.85 -6.43
N PHE A 204 3.77 19.08 -7.39
CA PHE A 204 5.06 18.40 -7.26
C PHE A 204 6.25 19.35 -7.33
N THR A 205 6.13 20.46 -8.04
CA THR A 205 7.16 21.49 -8.09
C THR A 205 7.27 22.25 -6.76
N LYS A 206 6.12 22.54 -6.13
CA LYS A 206 6.07 23.24 -4.84
C LYS A 206 6.42 22.36 -3.64
N ASN A 207 6.14 21.06 -3.75
CA ASN A 207 6.29 20.12 -2.65
C ASN A 207 7.37 19.08 -2.97
N ARG A 208 8.27 18.84 -2.02
CA ARG A 208 9.30 17.80 -2.16
C ARG A 208 8.70 16.41 -1.92
N VAL A 209 8.09 15.86 -2.95
CA VAL A 209 7.51 14.52 -2.90
C VAL A 209 8.60 13.47 -3.17
N ARG A 210 8.72 12.46 -2.31
CA ARG A 210 9.70 11.38 -2.50
C ARG A 210 9.41 10.62 -3.79
N PRO A 211 10.40 10.39 -4.66
CA PRO A 211 10.22 9.60 -5.87
C PRO A 211 9.95 8.13 -5.53
N VAL A 212 9.21 7.45 -6.39
CA VAL A 212 8.92 6.00 -6.32
C VAL A 212 9.37 5.26 -7.57
N SER A 213 9.84 5.98 -8.59
CA SER A 213 10.25 5.44 -9.89
C SER A 213 11.45 4.49 -9.82
N ASN A 214 12.21 4.51 -8.73
CA ASN A 214 13.32 3.60 -8.49
C ASN A 214 12.88 2.22 -7.95
N TYR A 215 11.60 2.00 -7.69
CA TYR A 215 11.10 0.75 -7.15
C TYR A 215 11.48 -0.48 -8.01
N PRO A 216 11.31 -0.49 -9.35
CA PRO A 216 11.69 -1.64 -10.17
C PRO A 216 13.18 -1.99 -10.06
N THR A 217 14.04 -0.97 -10.00
CA THR A 217 15.48 -1.16 -9.83
C THR A 217 15.83 -1.77 -8.47
N LEU A 218 15.16 -1.31 -7.41
CA LEU A 218 15.36 -1.84 -6.06
C LEU A 218 14.82 -3.28 -5.94
N LEU A 219 13.69 -3.56 -6.57
CA LEU A 219 13.13 -4.91 -6.64
C LEU A 219 14.10 -5.86 -7.36
N HIS A 220 14.57 -5.48 -8.53
CA HIS A 220 15.56 -6.26 -9.30
C HIS A 220 16.82 -6.54 -8.47
N LYS A 221 17.35 -5.52 -7.79
CA LYS A 221 18.50 -5.68 -6.89
C LYS A 221 18.22 -6.66 -5.75
N SER A 222 17.06 -6.54 -5.11
CA SER A 222 16.65 -7.43 -4.01
C SER A 222 16.57 -8.89 -4.47
N LEU A 223 15.95 -9.13 -5.61
CA LEU A 223 15.84 -10.48 -6.19
C LEU A 223 17.19 -10.99 -6.71
N GLY A 224 18.03 -10.13 -7.27
CA GLY A 224 19.38 -10.48 -7.72
C GLY A 224 20.29 -10.98 -6.60
N CYS A 225 20.16 -10.43 -5.39
CA CYS A 225 20.91 -10.91 -4.23
C CYS A 225 20.60 -12.37 -3.86
N LEU A 226 19.44 -12.89 -4.25
CA LEU A 226 19.04 -14.28 -4.01
C LEU A 226 19.75 -15.24 -4.99
N LEU A 227 19.93 -14.81 -6.24
CA LEU A 227 20.56 -15.62 -7.28
C LEU A 227 22.05 -15.83 -7.03
N TYR A 228 22.74 -14.86 -6.44
CA TYR A 228 24.18 -14.95 -6.15
C TYR A 228 24.50 -15.79 -4.90
N THR A 229 23.52 -16.11 -4.07
CA THR A 229 23.70 -16.93 -2.86
C THR A 229 23.30 -18.39 -3.08
N SER A 230 22.64 -18.72 -4.19
CA SER A 230 22.34 -20.10 -4.59
C SER A 230 23.36 -20.56 -5.62
N PRO A 231 24.04 -21.72 -5.43
CA PRO A 231 24.87 -22.28 -6.48
C PRO A 231 24.01 -22.51 -7.73
N SER A 232 24.48 -21.98 -8.86
CA SER A 232 23.80 -22.20 -10.14
C SER A 232 23.82 -23.69 -10.47
N PRO A 233 22.72 -24.28 -10.94
CA PRO A 233 22.73 -25.66 -11.48
C PRO A 233 23.69 -25.86 -12.66
N ARG A 234 24.33 -24.79 -13.17
CA ARG A 234 25.32 -24.83 -14.24
C ARG A 234 26.78 -24.93 -13.72
N ASP A 235 26.95 -24.80 -12.41
CA ASP A 235 28.30 -24.84 -11.78
C ASP A 235 28.55 -26.20 -11.10
N SER A 236 27.73 -27.22 -11.38
CA SER A 236 27.86 -28.61 -10.89
C SER A 236 28.16 -29.55 -12.06
#